data_9b64ad5ef8e76238700d3c3056515638
#
_entry.id   9b64ad5ef8e76238700d3c3056515638
#
_cell.length_a   1.000
_cell.length_b   1.000
_cell.length_c   1.000
_cell.angle_alpha   90.00
_cell.angle_beta   90.00
_cell.angle_gamma   90.00
#
_symmetry.space_group_name_H-M   'P 1'
#
loop_
_entity.id
_entity.type
_entity.pdbx_description
1 polymer ?
#
loop_
_entity_poly.entity_id
_entity_poly.type
_entity_poly.pdbx_seq_one_letter_code
_entity_poly.pdbx_strand_id
1 'polypeptide(L)'
;NKTVIAYNINTEEAYKDAKEMGVKLKQGAYVAESQTSKVRRLDHLQSNFFQLVVEITKPEPDIDKITTIISRDVTLAYSLIKLVNSAYFALRNRVKSVKQALIVLGLDQLKQWIYLLSFRPNDGNAPTELIKISFLRASMCSELQQFIPDMTITTAEAYLLGMFSTLGIILNVPLEKSLAELSISDDVKTALISGEGKAGALLN
;
A
#
# COMPACT_ATOMS: atom_id res chain seq x y z
N ASN A 1 17.12 -30.12 11.81
CA ASN A 1 17.02 -28.67 12.01
C ASN A 1 15.58 -28.33 12.41
N LYS A 2 15.38 -27.82 13.63
CA LYS A 2 14.08 -27.31 14.08
C LYS A 2 14.05 -25.82 13.82
N THR A 3 12.99 -25.32 13.20
CA THR A 3 12.74 -23.88 13.05
C THR A 3 12.07 -23.38 14.32
N VAL A 4 12.65 -22.35 14.95
CA VAL A 4 12.11 -21.73 16.15
C VAL A 4 11.45 -20.42 15.77
N ILE A 5 10.24 -20.19 16.28
CA ILE A 5 9.48 -18.95 16.10
C ILE A 5 9.26 -18.37 17.49
N ALA A 6 9.68 -17.12 17.69
CA ALA A 6 9.29 -16.34 18.86
C ALA A 6 7.95 -15.63 18.56
N TYR A 7 6.92 -15.89 19.36
CA TYR A 7 5.59 -15.31 19.17
C TYR A 7 5.22 -14.40 20.35
N ASN A 8 4.18 -13.58 20.16
CA ASN A 8 3.69 -12.61 21.15
C ASN A 8 4.73 -11.54 21.53
N ILE A 9 5.55 -11.13 20.56
CA ILE A 9 6.52 -10.05 20.75
C ILE A 9 5.79 -8.72 20.65
N ASN A 10 5.35 -8.20 21.80
CA ASN A 10 4.54 -6.98 21.88
C ASN A 10 5.32 -5.79 22.47
N THR A 11 6.60 -6.00 22.87
CA THR A 11 7.46 -4.97 23.45
C THR A 11 8.85 -4.98 22.82
N GLU A 12 9.57 -3.86 22.96
CA GLU A 12 10.95 -3.73 22.48
C GLU A 12 11.90 -4.69 23.21
N GLU A 13 11.69 -4.90 24.51
CA GLU A 13 12.50 -5.80 25.31
C GLU A 13 12.38 -7.24 24.82
N ALA A 14 11.15 -7.74 24.65
CA ALA A 14 10.91 -9.07 24.09
C ALA A 14 11.50 -9.24 22.68
N TYR A 15 11.53 -8.16 21.89
CA TYR A 15 12.16 -8.20 20.57
C TYR A 15 13.69 -8.30 20.66
N LYS A 16 14.33 -7.55 21.57
CA LYS A 16 15.78 -7.60 21.81
C LYS A 16 16.20 -8.98 22.32
N ASP A 17 15.48 -9.51 23.28
CA ASP A 17 15.75 -10.85 23.84
C ASP A 17 15.68 -11.94 22.76
N ALA A 18 14.61 -11.92 21.94
CA ALA A 18 14.48 -12.87 20.84
C ALA A 18 15.60 -12.72 19.78
N LYS A 19 16.10 -11.50 19.59
CA LYS A 19 17.23 -11.23 18.69
C LYS A 19 18.55 -11.75 19.26
N GLU A 20 18.82 -11.52 20.54
CA GLU A 20 20.02 -12.01 21.25
C GLU A 20 20.05 -13.54 21.30
N MET A 21 18.90 -14.18 21.48
CA MET A 21 18.75 -15.64 21.39
C MET A 21 18.93 -16.19 19.97
N GLY A 22 19.16 -15.36 18.96
CA GLY A 22 19.36 -15.78 17.58
C GLY A 22 18.10 -16.29 16.88
N VAL A 23 16.90 -16.02 17.42
CA VAL A 23 15.64 -16.46 16.80
C VAL A 23 15.37 -15.65 15.53
N LYS A 24 15.31 -16.35 14.39
CA LYS A 24 15.14 -15.71 13.08
C LYS A 24 13.70 -15.30 12.79
N LEU A 25 12.74 -16.13 13.20
CA LEU A 25 11.32 -15.87 12.95
C LEU A 25 10.67 -15.29 14.21
N LYS A 26 10.04 -14.12 14.07
CA LYS A 26 9.43 -13.37 15.15
C LYS A 26 8.01 -12.93 14.75
N GLN A 27 7.05 -13.05 15.68
CA GLN A 27 5.65 -12.66 15.48
C GLN A 27 5.17 -11.87 16.71
N GLY A 28 4.50 -10.76 16.47
CA GLY A 28 3.89 -9.93 17.52
C GLY A 28 3.62 -8.51 17.06
N ALA A 29 2.83 -7.75 17.83
CA ALA A 29 2.48 -6.37 17.50
C ALA A 29 3.72 -5.49 17.33
N TYR A 30 4.70 -5.62 18.21
CA TYR A 30 5.96 -4.85 18.14
C TYR A 30 6.77 -5.10 16.85
N VAL A 31 6.66 -6.30 16.26
CA VAL A 31 7.35 -6.63 15.01
C VAL A 31 6.67 -5.92 13.82
N ALA A 32 5.35 -5.71 13.91
CA ALA A 32 4.55 -5.01 12.91
C ALA A 32 4.56 -3.49 13.11
N GLU A 33 4.73 -3.02 14.35
CA GLU A 33 4.76 -1.59 14.68
C GLU A 33 6.09 -0.94 14.27
N SER A 34 5.99 0.29 13.79
CA SER A 34 7.17 1.11 13.51
C SER A 34 7.79 1.61 14.81
N GLN A 35 9.07 1.32 15.06
CA GLN A 35 9.84 1.81 16.22
C GLN A 35 10.08 3.33 16.20
N THR A 36 9.47 4.08 15.33
CA THR A 36 9.71 5.51 15.20
C THR A 36 8.68 6.34 15.95
N SER A 37 9.06 6.81 17.12
CA SER A 37 8.33 7.79 17.94
C SER A 37 8.37 9.25 17.41
N LYS A 38 8.82 9.49 16.17
CA LYS A 38 8.78 10.81 15.55
C LYS A 38 7.52 10.95 14.73
N VAL A 39 6.66 11.92 15.07
CA VAL A 39 5.55 12.36 14.24
C VAL A 39 6.08 12.64 12.84
N ARG A 40 5.75 11.76 11.90
CA ARG A 40 6.11 11.97 10.49
C ARG A 40 5.10 12.94 9.91
N ARG A 41 5.59 14.04 9.36
CA ARG A 41 4.81 14.76 8.37
C ARG A 41 4.54 13.79 7.22
N LEU A 42 3.29 13.74 6.75
CA LEU A 42 2.94 13.09 5.50
C LEU A 42 3.87 13.67 4.43
N ASP A 43 4.87 12.91 4.03
CA ASP A 43 5.62 13.29 2.84
C ASP A 43 4.64 13.29 1.68
N HIS A 44 4.64 14.37 0.89
CA HIS A 44 3.81 14.49 -0.31
C HIS A 44 3.93 13.26 -1.24
N LEU A 45 5.06 12.57 -1.19
CA LEU A 45 5.32 11.31 -1.90
C LEU A 45 4.39 10.17 -1.45
N GLN A 46 4.12 10.03 -0.15
CA GLN A 46 3.23 8.99 0.37
C GLN A 46 1.77 9.31 0.01
N SER A 47 1.36 10.58 0.13
CA SER A 47 0.02 11.02 -0.28
C SER A 47 -0.24 10.77 -1.77
N ASN A 48 0.71 11.10 -2.64
CA ASN A 48 0.59 10.86 -4.09
C ASN A 48 0.51 9.37 -4.42
N PHE A 49 1.29 8.52 -3.73
CA PHE A 49 1.24 7.08 -3.92
C PHE A 49 -0.15 6.51 -3.60
N PHE A 50 -0.74 6.87 -2.46
CA PHE A 50 -2.07 6.37 -2.09
C PHE A 50 -3.17 6.91 -3.02
N GLN A 51 -3.10 8.18 -3.44
CA GLN A 51 -4.00 8.72 -4.45
C GLN A 51 -3.91 7.94 -5.78
N LEU A 52 -2.70 7.55 -6.17
CA LEU A 52 -2.46 6.77 -7.38
C LEU A 52 -3.07 5.36 -7.26
N VAL A 53 -2.92 4.70 -6.11
CA VAL A 53 -3.52 3.39 -5.84
C VAL A 53 -5.05 3.48 -5.90
N VAL A 54 -5.66 4.49 -5.27
CA VAL A 54 -7.12 4.71 -5.32
C VAL A 54 -7.59 4.89 -6.76
N GLU A 55 -6.90 5.71 -7.55
CA GLU A 55 -7.33 5.99 -8.92
C GLU A 55 -7.22 4.77 -9.82
N ILE A 56 -6.15 3.98 -9.68
CA ILE A 56 -5.90 2.83 -10.56
C ILE A 56 -6.77 1.62 -10.22
N THR A 57 -7.33 1.54 -9.01
CA THR A 57 -8.22 0.45 -8.59
C THR A 57 -9.69 0.71 -8.95
N LYS A 58 -10.03 1.86 -9.47
CA LYS A 58 -11.38 2.12 -9.99
C LYS A 58 -11.72 1.19 -11.16
N PRO A 59 -13.01 0.86 -11.37
CA PRO A 59 -13.45 0.12 -12.56
C PRO A 59 -13.05 0.81 -13.86
N GLU A 60 -13.14 2.15 -13.88
CA GLU A 60 -12.74 3.03 -15.00
C GLU A 60 -11.71 4.05 -14.49
N PRO A 61 -10.42 3.71 -14.54
CA PRO A 61 -9.35 4.63 -14.12
C PRO A 61 -9.22 5.82 -15.05
N ASP A 62 -9.14 7.02 -14.49
CA ASP A 62 -8.93 8.25 -15.25
C ASP A 62 -7.43 8.46 -15.53
N ILE A 63 -7.04 8.26 -16.79
CA ILE A 63 -5.66 8.38 -17.25
C ILE A 63 -5.10 9.80 -17.09
N ASP A 64 -5.92 10.83 -17.27
CA ASP A 64 -5.47 12.22 -17.13
C ASP A 64 -5.23 12.56 -15.66
N LYS A 65 -6.05 12.03 -14.76
CA LYS A 65 -5.85 12.16 -13.32
C LYS A 65 -4.62 11.39 -12.85
N ILE A 66 -4.42 10.16 -13.31
CA ILE A 66 -3.20 9.37 -13.05
C ILE A 66 -1.96 10.13 -13.55
N THR A 67 -2.04 10.67 -14.79
CA THR A 67 -0.98 11.51 -15.37
C THR A 67 -0.64 12.68 -14.45
N THR A 68 -1.65 13.37 -13.94
CA THR A 68 -1.49 14.53 -13.07
C THR A 68 -0.82 14.14 -11.75
N ILE A 69 -1.26 13.04 -11.12
CA ILE A 69 -0.67 12.56 -9.85
C ILE A 69 0.81 12.22 -10.05
N ILE A 70 1.14 11.44 -11.08
CA ILE A 70 2.53 11.04 -11.36
C ILE A 70 3.39 12.26 -11.71
N SER A 71 2.86 13.22 -12.47
CA SER A 71 3.62 14.42 -12.92
C SER A 71 3.95 15.39 -11.78
N ARG A 72 3.21 15.34 -10.67
CA ARG A 72 3.51 16.13 -9.46
C ARG A 72 4.72 15.61 -8.69
N ASP A 73 5.15 14.40 -8.99
CA ASP A 73 6.27 13.75 -8.33
C ASP A 73 7.38 13.47 -9.35
N VAL A 74 8.46 14.25 -9.25
CA VAL A 74 9.60 14.13 -10.17
C VAL A 74 10.21 12.73 -10.15
N THR A 75 10.25 12.08 -8.98
CA THR A 75 10.83 10.74 -8.83
C THR A 75 9.95 9.68 -9.50
N LEU A 76 8.62 9.76 -9.31
CA LEU A 76 7.68 8.87 -9.97
C LEU A 76 7.71 9.06 -11.49
N ALA A 77 7.63 10.32 -11.96
CA ALA A 77 7.67 10.65 -13.38
C ALA A 77 8.96 10.13 -14.05
N TYR A 78 10.12 10.40 -13.43
CA TYR A 78 11.41 9.91 -13.91
C TYR A 78 11.47 8.37 -13.96
N SER A 79 11.03 7.71 -12.87
CA SER A 79 11.06 6.25 -12.77
C SER A 79 10.17 5.58 -13.81
N LEU A 80 8.98 6.13 -14.07
CA LEU A 80 8.05 5.63 -15.09
C LEU A 80 8.64 5.80 -16.51
N ILE A 81 9.13 6.99 -16.85
CA ILE A 81 9.70 7.27 -18.17
C ILE A 81 10.94 6.39 -18.40
N LYS A 82 11.78 6.21 -17.38
CA LYS A 82 12.95 5.32 -17.44
C LYS A 82 12.55 3.86 -17.66
N LEU A 83 11.54 3.38 -16.96
CA LEU A 83 11.02 2.02 -17.12
C LEU A 83 10.58 1.77 -18.55
N VAL A 84 9.71 2.64 -19.10
CA VAL A 84 9.14 2.49 -20.44
C VAL A 84 10.21 2.62 -21.54
N ASN A 85 11.22 3.44 -21.33
CA ASN A 85 12.35 3.59 -22.25
C ASN A 85 13.44 2.50 -22.07
N SER A 86 13.23 1.52 -21.21
CA SER A 86 14.16 0.41 -21.06
C SER A 86 14.14 -0.53 -22.26
N ALA A 87 15.17 -1.36 -22.39
CA ALA A 87 15.26 -2.36 -23.45
C ALA A 87 14.09 -3.37 -23.47
N TYR A 88 13.42 -3.54 -22.35
CA TYR A 88 12.26 -4.44 -22.22
C TYR A 88 11.12 -4.07 -23.19
N PHE A 89 10.85 -2.77 -23.38
CA PHE A 89 9.78 -2.30 -24.26
C PHE A 89 10.21 -2.16 -25.74
N ALA A 90 11.50 -2.25 -26.05
CA ALA A 90 12.07 -2.21 -27.39
C ALA A 90 11.50 -1.11 -28.32
N LEU A 91 11.23 0.08 -27.77
CA LEU A 91 10.59 1.18 -28.48
C LEU A 91 11.54 1.76 -29.54
N ARG A 92 11.01 1.99 -30.76
CA ARG A 92 11.76 2.69 -31.83
C ARG A 92 12.06 4.12 -31.47
N ASN A 93 11.11 4.81 -30.83
CA ASN A 93 11.24 6.20 -30.41
C ASN A 93 11.11 6.29 -28.90
N ARG A 94 11.95 7.11 -28.26
CA ARG A 94 11.87 7.33 -26.82
C ARG A 94 10.62 8.10 -26.43
N VAL A 95 9.98 7.65 -25.37
CA VAL A 95 8.88 8.34 -24.69
C VAL A 95 9.44 9.53 -23.91
N LYS A 96 8.78 10.69 -24.04
CA LYS A 96 9.23 11.95 -23.43
C LYS A 96 8.25 12.54 -22.43
N SER A 97 7.07 11.94 -22.25
CA SER A 97 6.05 12.44 -21.32
C SER A 97 5.42 11.32 -20.52
N VAL A 98 4.91 11.66 -19.33
CA VAL A 98 4.19 10.74 -18.46
C VAL A 98 2.98 10.15 -19.16
N LYS A 99 2.20 10.97 -19.89
CA LYS A 99 1.01 10.49 -20.62
C LYS A 99 1.37 9.46 -21.69
N GLN A 100 2.42 9.71 -22.47
CA GLN A 100 2.92 8.72 -23.44
C GLN A 100 3.40 7.44 -22.76
N ALA A 101 4.09 7.56 -21.62
CA ALA A 101 4.56 6.41 -20.87
C ALA A 101 3.38 5.54 -20.37
N LEU A 102 2.31 6.15 -19.89
CA LEU A 102 1.11 5.44 -19.46
C LEU A 102 0.40 4.71 -20.61
N ILE A 103 0.32 5.33 -21.78
CA ILE A 103 -0.27 4.71 -22.97
C ILE A 103 0.55 3.48 -23.40
N VAL A 104 1.86 3.59 -23.41
CA VAL A 104 2.75 2.48 -23.78
C VAL A 104 2.73 1.35 -22.76
N LEU A 105 2.74 1.70 -21.48
CA LEU A 105 2.76 0.74 -20.38
C LEU A 105 1.45 -0.03 -20.26
N GLY A 106 0.32 0.67 -20.41
CA GLY A 106 -1.01 0.12 -20.17
C GLY A 106 -1.33 0.00 -18.68
N LEU A 107 -2.63 -0.19 -18.37
CA LEU A 107 -3.11 -0.18 -16.99
C LEU A 107 -2.62 -1.37 -16.16
N ASP A 108 -2.50 -2.57 -16.74
CA ASP A 108 -2.10 -3.77 -15.99
C ASP A 108 -0.64 -3.71 -15.57
N GLN A 109 0.25 -3.32 -16.48
CA GLN A 109 1.66 -3.12 -16.15
C GLN A 109 1.85 -1.92 -15.22
N LEU A 110 1.01 -0.88 -15.33
CA LEU A 110 1.02 0.25 -14.40
C LEU A 110 0.66 -0.21 -12.97
N LYS A 111 -0.36 -1.06 -12.80
CA LYS A 111 -0.71 -1.66 -11.50
C LYS A 111 0.49 -2.41 -10.90
N GLN A 112 1.11 -3.28 -11.69
CA GLN A 112 2.30 -4.03 -11.24
C GLN A 112 3.46 -3.10 -10.86
N TRP A 113 3.71 -2.04 -11.64
CA TRP A 113 4.75 -1.08 -11.35
C TRP A 113 4.50 -0.31 -10.05
N ILE A 114 3.25 0.11 -9.80
CA ILE A 114 2.87 0.78 -8.55
C ILE A 114 3.07 -0.16 -7.36
N TYR A 115 2.71 -1.44 -7.48
CA TYR A 115 2.97 -2.43 -6.44
C TYR A 115 4.47 -2.59 -6.16
N LEU A 116 5.30 -2.64 -7.20
CA LEU A 116 6.75 -2.73 -7.04
C LEU A 116 7.35 -1.49 -6.36
N LEU A 117 6.80 -0.29 -6.61
CA LEU A 117 7.23 0.94 -5.93
C LEU A 117 7.02 0.87 -4.42
N SER A 118 6.00 0.16 -3.97
CA SER A 118 5.69 -0.01 -2.54
C SER A 118 6.75 -0.83 -1.80
N PHE A 119 7.50 -1.66 -2.52
CA PHE A 119 8.58 -2.47 -1.95
C PHE A 119 9.95 -1.77 -1.99
N ARG A 120 10.04 -0.56 -2.56
CA ARG A 120 11.29 0.20 -2.48
C ARG A 120 11.53 0.59 -1.03
N PRO A 121 12.72 0.29 -0.47
CA PRO A 121 13.10 0.84 0.82
C PRO A 121 13.21 2.36 0.61
N ASN A 122 12.22 3.10 1.09
CA ASN A 122 12.45 4.52 1.36
C ASN A 122 13.41 4.58 2.53
N ASP A 123 14.41 5.43 2.45
CA ASP A 123 15.51 5.63 3.37
C ASP A 123 15.07 5.59 4.86
N GLY A 124 14.86 4.38 5.37
CA GLY A 124 14.71 4.08 6.80
C GLY A 124 13.35 4.35 7.44
N ASN A 125 12.27 4.67 6.73
CA ASN A 125 11.13 5.31 7.35
C ASN A 125 9.78 4.58 7.40
N ALA A 126 9.50 3.61 6.52
CA ALA A 126 8.35 2.71 6.71
C ALA A 126 8.86 1.28 6.87
N PRO A 127 8.38 0.50 7.83
CA PRO A 127 8.77 -0.89 7.93
C PRO A 127 8.33 -1.60 6.65
N THR A 128 9.28 -2.10 5.88
CA THR A 128 9.02 -2.88 4.65
C THR A 128 7.99 -3.99 4.91
N GLU A 129 7.97 -4.55 6.11
CA GLU A 129 7.04 -5.59 6.54
C GLU A 129 5.59 -5.07 6.63
N LEU A 130 5.35 -3.84 7.10
CA LEU A 130 4.00 -3.27 7.14
C LEU A 130 3.44 -3.02 5.73
N ILE A 131 4.29 -2.62 4.80
CA ILE A 131 3.89 -2.45 3.39
C ILE A 131 3.51 -3.82 2.79
N LYS A 132 4.31 -4.87 3.02
CA LYS A 132 3.99 -6.23 2.59
C LYS A 132 2.67 -6.72 3.20
N ILE A 133 2.46 -6.49 4.49
CA ILE A 133 1.22 -6.83 5.20
C ILE A 133 0.04 -6.08 4.58
N SER A 134 0.18 -4.80 4.24
CA SER A 134 -0.87 -4.02 3.56
C SER A 134 -1.32 -4.68 2.25
N PHE A 135 -0.37 -5.08 1.40
CA PHE A 135 -0.70 -5.76 0.14
C PHE A 135 -1.30 -7.14 0.33
N LEU A 136 -0.78 -7.91 1.29
CA LEU A 136 -1.34 -9.21 1.61
C LEU A 136 -2.80 -9.08 2.07
N ARG A 137 -3.08 -8.14 2.99
CA ARG A 137 -4.45 -7.85 3.45
C ARG A 137 -5.34 -7.34 2.32
N ALA A 138 -4.81 -6.48 1.43
CA ALA A 138 -5.52 -6.02 0.25
C ALA A 138 -5.98 -7.18 -0.63
N SER A 139 -5.05 -8.07 -0.98
CA SER A 139 -5.35 -9.25 -1.79
C SER A 139 -6.34 -10.20 -1.09
N MET A 140 -6.14 -10.45 0.20
CA MET A 140 -7.06 -11.29 0.98
C MET A 140 -8.48 -10.70 1.03
N CYS A 141 -8.63 -9.42 1.33
CA CYS A 141 -9.95 -8.77 1.37
C CYS A 141 -10.65 -8.81 0.00
N SER A 142 -9.91 -8.57 -1.09
CA SER A 142 -10.47 -8.62 -2.44
C SER A 142 -10.94 -10.01 -2.85
N GLU A 143 -10.26 -11.06 -2.40
CA GLU A 143 -10.67 -12.44 -2.67
C GLU A 143 -11.81 -12.90 -1.73
N LEU A 144 -11.74 -12.56 -0.45
CA LEU A 144 -12.73 -13.01 0.54
C LEU A 144 -14.09 -12.33 0.40
N GLN A 145 -14.15 -11.09 -0.12
CA GLN A 145 -15.39 -10.34 -0.24
C GLN A 145 -16.47 -11.09 -1.02
N GLN A 146 -16.12 -11.89 -2.03
CA GLN A 146 -17.07 -12.64 -2.86
C GLN A 146 -17.79 -13.75 -2.09
N PHE A 147 -17.25 -14.18 -0.94
CA PHE A 147 -17.85 -15.22 -0.10
C PHE A 147 -18.79 -14.66 0.98
N ILE A 148 -18.86 -13.33 1.14
CA ILE A 148 -19.76 -12.68 2.10
C ILE A 148 -21.05 -12.28 1.38
N PRO A 149 -22.22 -12.87 1.77
CA PRO A 149 -23.50 -12.53 1.17
C PRO A 149 -23.85 -11.05 1.32
N ASP A 150 -24.44 -10.45 0.30
CA ASP A 150 -24.87 -9.04 0.26
C ASP A 150 -23.76 -8.06 0.66
N MET A 151 -22.54 -8.30 0.20
CA MET A 151 -21.43 -7.37 0.41
C MET A 151 -21.75 -6.02 -0.22
N THR A 152 -21.55 -4.93 0.52
CA THR A 152 -21.87 -3.56 0.09
C THR A 152 -20.76 -2.90 -0.71
N ILE A 153 -19.55 -3.45 -0.66
CA ILE A 153 -18.37 -2.90 -1.34
C ILE A 153 -17.93 -3.81 -2.50
N THR A 154 -17.37 -3.18 -3.51
CA THR A 154 -16.81 -3.87 -4.69
C THR A 154 -15.47 -4.55 -4.38
N THR A 155 -15.01 -5.45 -5.25
CA THR A 155 -13.69 -6.10 -5.15
C THR A 155 -12.55 -5.07 -5.06
N ALA A 156 -12.65 -3.98 -5.84
CA ALA A 156 -11.68 -2.89 -5.81
C ALA A 156 -11.68 -2.15 -4.47
N GLU A 157 -12.85 -1.89 -3.90
CA GLU A 157 -13.00 -1.27 -2.59
C GLU A 157 -12.54 -2.19 -1.45
N ALA A 158 -12.80 -3.49 -1.55
CA ALA A 158 -12.28 -4.48 -0.61
C ALA A 158 -10.73 -4.54 -0.64
N TYR A 159 -10.13 -4.41 -1.82
CA TYR A 159 -8.69 -4.26 -1.96
C TYR A 159 -8.15 -3.02 -1.23
N LEU A 160 -8.80 -1.85 -1.42
CA LEU A 160 -8.45 -0.62 -0.73
C LEU A 160 -8.64 -0.72 0.79
N LEU A 161 -9.72 -1.38 1.22
CA LEU A 161 -9.99 -1.64 2.63
C LEU A 161 -8.82 -2.38 3.29
N GLY A 162 -8.39 -3.50 2.71
CA GLY A 162 -7.25 -4.27 3.21
C GLY A 162 -5.94 -3.48 3.20
N MET A 163 -5.66 -2.75 2.13
CA MET A 163 -4.47 -1.93 1.98
C MET A 163 -4.39 -0.82 3.03
N PHE A 164 -5.48 -0.10 3.25
CA PHE A 164 -5.51 1.04 4.17
C PHE A 164 -5.68 0.66 5.64
N SER A 165 -5.94 -0.62 5.93
CA SER A 165 -6.05 -1.09 7.32
C SER A 165 -4.77 -0.88 8.17
N THR A 166 -3.62 -0.72 7.53
CA THR A 166 -2.34 -0.44 8.17
C THR A 166 -1.86 1.00 7.99
N LEU A 167 -2.65 1.84 7.30
CA LEU A 167 -2.24 3.19 6.90
C LEU A 167 -1.89 4.09 8.09
N GLY A 168 -2.70 4.05 9.16
CA GLY A 168 -2.44 4.84 10.37
C GLY A 168 -1.10 4.49 11.02
N ILE A 169 -0.72 3.23 11.02
CA ILE A 169 0.57 2.75 11.55
C ILE A 169 1.71 3.19 10.63
N ILE A 170 1.56 3.00 9.31
CA ILE A 170 2.58 3.37 8.32
C ILE A 170 2.89 4.87 8.39
N LEU A 171 1.85 5.70 8.48
CA LEU A 171 1.99 7.15 8.50
C LEU A 171 2.21 7.72 9.91
N ASN A 172 1.99 6.90 10.95
CA ASN A 172 2.02 7.32 12.35
C ASN A 172 1.12 8.54 12.63
N VAL A 173 -0.09 8.51 12.07
CA VAL A 173 -1.13 9.53 12.26
C VAL A 173 -2.48 8.85 12.45
N PRO A 174 -3.47 9.52 13.10
CA PRO A 174 -4.83 8.98 13.18
C PRO A 174 -5.38 8.65 11.80
N LEU A 175 -6.01 7.48 11.69
CA LEU A 175 -6.49 6.95 10.40
C LEU A 175 -7.52 7.88 9.76
N GLU A 176 -8.39 8.50 10.56
CA GLU A 176 -9.40 9.45 10.11
C GLU A 176 -8.79 10.63 9.33
N LYS A 177 -7.65 11.15 9.82
CA LYS A 177 -6.94 12.25 9.14
C LYS A 177 -6.34 11.79 7.82
N SER A 178 -5.79 10.58 7.79
CA SER A 178 -5.21 10.01 6.57
C SER A 178 -6.27 9.75 5.50
N LEU A 179 -7.46 9.30 5.91
CA LEU A 179 -8.56 8.99 5.01
C LEU A 179 -9.32 10.24 4.51
N ALA A 180 -9.21 11.38 5.19
CA ALA A 180 -9.90 12.60 4.81
C ALA A 180 -9.48 13.13 3.43
N GLU A 181 -8.22 12.90 3.03
CA GLU A 181 -7.67 13.33 1.74
C GLU A 181 -7.95 12.34 0.60
N LEU A 182 -8.52 11.17 0.91
CA LEU A 182 -8.74 10.11 -0.07
C LEU A 182 -10.20 10.07 -0.53
N SER A 183 -10.40 9.96 -1.84
CA SER A 183 -11.72 9.81 -2.46
C SER A 183 -12.12 8.33 -2.48
N ILE A 184 -12.47 7.78 -1.32
CA ILE A 184 -12.98 6.42 -1.12
C ILE A 184 -14.40 6.45 -0.57
N SER A 185 -15.16 5.35 -0.75
CA SER A 185 -16.56 5.27 -0.28
C SER A 185 -16.68 5.37 1.23
N ASP A 186 -17.84 5.86 1.67
CA ASP A 186 -18.12 5.99 3.11
C ASP A 186 -18.18 4.62 3.80
N ASP A 187 -18.63 3.57 3.11
CA ASP A 187 -18.62 2.19 3.62
C ASP A 187 -17.22 1.73 3.97
N VAL A 188 -16.25 2.00 3.09
CA VAL A 188 -14.82 1.69 3.33
C VAL A 188 -14.26 2.53 4.47
N LYS A 189 -14.59 3.83 4.54
CA LYS A 189 -14.14 4.69 5.64
C LYS A 189 -14.69 4.20 6.98
N THR A 190 -15.98 3.91 7.06
CA THR A 190 -16.63 3.41 8.26
C THR A 190 -16.01 2.09 8.72
N ALA A 191 -15.83 1.15 7.79
CA ALA A 191 -15.20 -0.12 8.09
C ALA A 191 -13.77 0.02 8.61
N LEU A 192 -13.00 0.97 8.07
CA LEU A 192 -11.62 1.24 8.51
C LEU A 192 -11.54 1.91 9.88
N ILE A 193 -12.47 2.81 10.20
CA ILE A 193 -12.44 3.62 11.43
C ILE A 193 -13.08 2.87 12.60
N SER A 194 -14.29 2.30 12.40
CA SER A 194 -15.05 1.65 13.47
C SER A 194 -15.01 0.12 13.43
N GLY A 195 -14.57 -0.48 12.32
CA GLY A 195 -14.63 -1.93 12.12
C GLY A 195 -16.05 -2.47 11.93
N GLU A 196 -17.03 -1.60 11.72
CA GLU A 196 -18.44 -1.95 11.64
C GLU A 196 -18.87 -2.40 10.23
N GLY A 197 -20.01 -3.07 10.17
CA GLY A 197 -20.63 -3.53 8.92
C GLY A 197 -19.96 -4.77 8.32
N LYS A 198 -20.53 -5.23 7.18
CA LYS A 198 -20.02 -6.39 6.46
C LYS A 198 -18.60 -6.16 5.92
N ALA A 199 -18.31 -4.95 5.50
CA ALA A 199 -16.97 -4.57 5.08
C ALA A 199 -15.95 -4.63 6.24
N GLY A 200 -16.33 -4.20 7.46
CA GLY A 200 -15.49 -4.31 8.65
C GLY A 200 -15.18 -5.77 9.02
N ALA A 201 -16.08 -6.71 8.76
CA ALA A 201 -15.86 -8.13 9.00
C ALA A 201 -14.71 -8.73 8.16
N LEU A 202 -14.34 -8.11 7.03
CA LEU A 202 -13.19 -8.53 6.22
C LEU A 202 -11.84 -8.24 6.90
N LEU A 203 -11.82 -7.36 7.91
CA LEU A 203 -10.59 -6.96 8.59
C LEU A 203 -10.29 -7.79 9.85
N ASN A 204 -11.32 -8.49 10.38
CA ASN A 204 -11.29 -9.30 11.60
C ASN A 204 -11.14 -10.77 11.28
#